data_4731553e9594ae79ecdd8989253eb77d
#
_entry.id   4731553e9594ae79ecdd8989253eb77d
#
_cell.length_a   1.000
_cell.length_b   1.000
_cell.length_c   1.000
_cell.angle_alpha   90.00
_cell.angle_beta   90.00
_cell.angle_gamma   90.00
#
_symmetry.space_group_name_H-M   'P 1'
#
loop_
_entity.id
_entity.type
_entity.pdbx_description
1 polymer ?
#
loop_
_entity_poly.entity_id
_entity_poly.type
_entity_poly.pdbx_seq_one_letter_code
_entity_poly.pdbx_strand_id
1 'polypeptide(L)'
;NKHQRSAFKEGEERVGREEIQQLLQMSQSEDPTDRLQAASFLCPCHVRKRIDEVWEALYRMLEDDDLKVRRAAWHTLEDGGKPDDPALDEIIERTLQRDTDRQVLNFARQFAKGRKRRKEIEFEVAVISDFADRGKCDFCGEASVPIKKDFETELDVGSSRRFAMVCEPCDKVA
;
A
#
# COMPACT_ATOMS: atom_id res chain seq x y z
N ASN A 1 9.24 2.69 -3.31
CA ASN A 1 8.98 1.55 -2.44
C ASN A 1 9.90 0.39 -2.85
N LYS A 2 10.48 -0.36 -1.85
CA LYS A 2 11.43 -1.47 -2.08
C LYS A 2 10.81 -2.58 -2.96
N HIS A 3 9.53 -2.83 -2.80
CA HIS A 3 8.79 -3.81 -3.61
C HIS A 3 8.56 -3.32 -5.05
N GLN A 4 8.28 -2.04 -5.26
CA GLN A 4 8.19 -1.48 -6.62
C GLN A 4 9.53 -1.52 -7.36
N ARG A 5 10.66 -1.35 -6.65
CA ARG A 5 12.00 -1.48 -7.25
C ARG A 5 12.35 -2.93 -7.60
N SER A 6 11.86 -3.91 -6.83
CA SER A 6 12.06 -5.33 -7.14
C SER A 6 11.16 -5.83 -8.29
N ALA A 7 10.02 -5.18 -8.53
CA ALA A 7 9.13 -5.48 -9.64
C ALA A 7 9.70 -5.05 -11.01
N PHE A 8 10.71 -4.18 -11.03
CA PHE A 8 11.41 -3.78 -12.26
C PHE A 8 12.65 -4.65 -12.50
N LYS A 9 12.50 -5.96 -12.50
CA LYS A 9 13.59 -6.85 -12.90
C LYS A 9 13.91 -6.66 -14.39
N GLU A 10 15.20 -6.59 -14.69
CA GLU A 10 15.68 -6.58 -16.06
C GLU A 10 15.16 -7.83 -16.79
N GLY A 11 14.43 -7.65 -17.90
CA GLY A 11 13.89 -8.75 -18.70
C GLY A 11 12.39 -9.01 -18.60
N GLU A 12 11.63 -8.38 -17.70
CA GLU A 12 10.17 -8.50 -17.72
C GLU A 12 9.58 -7.68 -18.87
N GLU A 13 8.76 -8.35 -19.68
CA GLU A 13 8.12 -7.74 -20.85
C GLU A 13 7.09 -6.70 -20.41
N ARG A 14 7.21 -5.50 -20.96
CA ARG A 14 6.29 -4.41 -20.66
C ARG A 14 5.03 -4.55 -21.51
N VAL A 15 3.88 -4.54 -20.88
CA VAL A 15 2.57 -4.51 -21.56
C VAL A 15 2.31 -3.14 -22.16
N GLY A 16 2.03 -3.11 -23.45
CA GLY A 16 1.70 -1.90 -24.22
C GLY A 16 0.25 -1.42 -23.95
N ARG A 17 -0.07 -0.23 -24.49
CA ARG A 17 -1.40 0.37 -24.28
C ARG A 17 -2.54 -0.49 -24.87
N GLU A 18 -2.34 -1.04 -26.05
CA GLU A 18 -3.32 -1.89 -26.73
C GLU A 18 -3.52 -3.20 -25.99
N GLU A 19 -2.43 -3.80 -25.50
CA GLU A 19 -2.49 -5.02 -24.70
C GLU A 19 -3.20 -4.79 -23.36
N ILE A 20 -2.99 -3.63 -22.70
CA ILE A 20 -3.74 -3.29 -21.50
C ILE A 20 -5.23 -3.26 -21.77
N GLN A 21 -5.67 -2.69 -22.89
CA GLN A 21 -7.08 -2.69 -23.27
C GLN A 21 -7.62 -4.09 -23.51
N GLN A 22 -6.84 -4.96 -24.18
CA GLN A 22 -7.21 -6.37 -24.37
C GLN A 22 -7.32 -7.10 -23.03
N LEU A 23 -6.35 -6.92 -22.14
CA LEU A 23 -6.36 -7.51 -20.80
C LEU A 23 -7.54 -7.02 -19.96
N LEU A 24 -7.92 -5.75 -20.08
CA LEU A 24 -9.13 -5.22 -19.42
C LEU A 24 -10.41 -5.88 -19.97
N GLN A 25 -10.48 -6.18 -21.27
CA GLN A 25 -11.59 -6.96 -21.83
C GLN A 25 -11.56 -8.41 -21.32
N MET A 26 -10.40 -9.06 -21.34
CA MET A 26 -10.22 -10.41 -20.82
C MET A 26 -10.57 -10.52 -19.33
N SER A 27 -10.37 -9.49 -18.55
CA SER A 27 -10.77 -9.47 -17.13
C SER A 27 -12.27 -9.58 -16.88
N GLN A 28 -13.08 -9.46 -17.95
CA GLN A 28 -14.53 -9.58 -17.93
C GLN A 28 -15.04 -10.81 -18.72
N SER A 29 -14.12 -11.67 -19.22
CA SER A 29 -14.47 -12.88 -19.97
C SER A 29 -15.22 -13.88 -19.07
N GLU A 30 -16.10 -14.65 -19.69
CA GLU A 30 -16.73 -15.81 -19.04
C GLU A 30 -15.71 -16.92 -18.73
N ASP A 31 -14.64 -17.02 -19.54
CA ASP A 31 -13.58 -18.01 -19.33
C ASP A 31 -12.64 -17.55 -18.17
N PRO A 32 -12.55 -18.33 -17.09
CA PRO A 32 -11.62 -18.02 -15.99
C PRO A 32 -10.15 -18.04 -16.42
N THR A 33 -9.80 -18.70 -17.53
CA THR A 33 -8.44 -18.70 -18.07
C THR A 33 -8.05 -17.32 -18.58
N ASP A 34 -8.95 -16.63 -19.27
CA ASP A 34 -8.74 -15.26 -19.72
C ASP A 34 -8.62 -14.31 -18.53
N ARG A 35 -9.51 -14.44 -17.54
CA ARG A 35 -9.48 -13.62 -16.34
C ARG A 35 -8.19 -13.84 -15.53
N LEU A 36 -7.71 -15.09 -15.46
CA LEU A 36 -6.43 -15.41 -14.83
C LEU A 36 -5.25 -14.75 -15.55
N GLN A 37 -5.25 -14.79 -16.87
CA GLN A 37 -4.23 -14.13 -17.69
C GLN A 37 -4.27 -12.63 -17.45
N ALA A 38 -5.46 -12.02 -17.46
CA ALA A 38 -5.64 -10.61 -17.17
C ALA A 38 -5.10 -10.24 -15.77
N ALA A 39 -5.45 -11.00 -14.72
CA ALA A 39 -4.96 -10.77 -13.37
C ALA A 39 -3.44 -10.82 -13.27
N SER A 40 -2.80 -11.71 -14.03
CA SER A 40 -1.34 -11.88 -14.02
C SER A 40 -0.62 -10.75 -14.75
N PHE A 41 -1.08 -10.36 -15.94
CA PHE A 41 -0.39 -9.38 -16.79
C PHE A 41 -0.78 -7.92 -16.50
N LEU A 42 -1.91 -7.66 -15.82
CA LEU A 42 -2.22 -6.34 -15.28
C LEU A 42 -1.41 -5.99 -14.01
N CYS A 43 -0.48 -6.86 -13.62
CA CYS A 43 0.46 -6.61 -12.54
C CYS A 43 1.26 -5.31 -12.75
N PRO A 44 1.54 -4.53 -11.70
CA PRO A 44 2.40 -3.35 -11.76
C PRO A 44 3.79 -3.62 -12.33
N CYS A 45 4.30 -4.82 -12.22
CA CYS A 45 5.56 -5.26 -12.81
C CYS A 45 5.55 -5.18 -14.35
N HIS A 46 4.41 -5.42 -14.98
CA HIS A 46 4.22 -5.37 -16.43
C HIS A 46 3.68 -4.01 -16.90
N VAL A 47 2.65 -3.49 -16.27
CA VAL A 47 1.98 -2.23 -16.66
C VAL A 47 2.86 -1.01 -16.39
N ARG A 48 3.63 -1.02 -15.30
CA ARG A 48 4.61 0.03 -14.89
C ARG A 48 4.02 1.45 -14.75
N LYS A 49 2.70 1.57 -14.70
CA LYS A 49 1.96 2.81 -14.48
C LYS A 49 0.76 2.53 -13.60
N ARG A 50 0.36 3.52 -12.80
CA ARG A 50 -0.95 3.45 -12.16
C ARG A 50 -1.99 3.91 -13.16
N ILE A 51 -2.91 3.01 -13.49
CA ILE A 51 -4.05 3.22 -14.37
C ILE A 51 -5.27 2.80 -13.57
N ASP A 52 -6.21 3.71 -13.35
CA ASP A 52 -7.33 3.47 -12.43
C ASP A 52 -8.22 2.32 -12.91
N GLU A 53 -8.49 2.22 -14.22
CA GLU A 53 -9.25 1.12 -14.80
C GLU A 53 -8.61 -0.26 -14.58
N VAL A 54 -7.28 -0.32 -14.54
CA VAL A 54 -6.53 -1.54 -14.21
C VAL A 54 -6.76 -1.94 -12.76
N TRP A 55 -6.72 -0.96 -11.84
CA TRP A 55 -6.95 -1.22 -10.43
C TRP A 55 -8.41 -1.60 -10.15
N GLU A 56 -9.37 -0.98 -10.81
CA GLU A 56 -10.77 -1.37 -10.73
C GLU A 56 -10.99 -2.82 -11.21
N ALA A 57 -10.35 -3.22 -12.31
CA ALA A 57 -10.40 -4.59 -12.80
C ALA A 57 -9.76 -5.57 -11.81
N LEU A 58 -8.60 -5.25 -11.24
CA LEU A 58 -7.93 -6.06 -10.23
C LEU A 58 -8.79 -6.22 -8.98
N TYR A 59 -9.42 -5.13 -8.49
CA TYR A 59 -10.29 -5.18 -7.32
C TYR A 59 -11.51 -6.09 -7.53
N ARG A 60 -12.13 -6.08 -8.71
CA ARG A 60 -13.19 -7.06 -9.03
C ARG A 60 -12.67 -8.50 -9.00
N MET A 61 -11.48 -8.74 -9.56
CA MET A 61 -10.88 -10.07 -9.60
C MET A 61 -10.41 -10.59 -8.23
N LEU A 62 -10.27 -9.73 -7.20
CA LEU A 62 -10.04 -10.18 -5.81
C LEU A 62 -11.19 -11.03 -5.27
N GLU A 63 -12.41 -10.85 -5.79
CA GLU A 63 -13.62 -11.55 -5.40
C GLU A 63 -14.14 -12.47 -6.53
N ASP A 64 -13.30 -12.85 -7.50
CA ASP A 64 -13.66 -13.71 -8.62
C ASP A 64 -14.15 -15.10 -8.14
N ASP A 65 -15.06 -15.71 -8.89
CA ASP A 65 -15.56 -17.05 -8.57
C ASP A 65 -14.46 -18.12 -8.69
N ASP A 66 -13.52 -17.95 -9.62
CA ASP A 66 -12.40 -18.86 -9.79
C ASP A 66 -11.27 -18.56 -8.78
N LEU A 67 -10.85 -19.59 -8.06
CA LEU A 67 -9.80 -19.49 -7.04
C LEU A 67 -8.45 -19.03 -7.59
N LYS A 68 -8.09 -19.47 -8.81
CA LYS A 68 -6.79 -19.11 -9.40
C LYS A 68 -6.74 -17.63 -9.76
N VAL A 69 -7.88 -17.11 -10.25
CA VAL A 69 -8.04 -15.68 -10.53
C VAL A 69 -7.90 -14.87 -9.25
N ARG A 70 -8.62 -15.25 -8.16
CA ARG A 70 -8.49 -14.56 -6.87
C ARG A 70 -7.04 -14.56 -6.37
N ARG A 71 -6.37 -15.72 -6.39
CA ARG A 71 -4.96 -15.81 -5.96
C ARG A 71 -4.04 -14.90 -6.76
N ALA A 72 -4.19 -14.87 -8.08
CA ALA A 72 -3.40 -14.01 -8.96
C ALA A 72 -3.65 -12.53 -8.68
N ALA A 73 -4.92 -12.12 -8.53
CA ALA A 73 -5.28 -10.74 -8.23
C ALA A 73 -4.74 -10.28 -6.86
N TRP A 74 -4.84 -11.12 -5.82
CA TRP A 74 -4.29 -10.81 -4.50
C TRP A 74 -2.75 -10.70 -4.52
N HIS A 75 -2.07 -11.57 -5.27
CA HIS A 75 -0.62 -11.47 -5.45
C HIS A 75 -0.24 -10.17 -6.16
N THR A 76 -0.95 -9.82 -7.21
CA THR A 76 -0.75 -8.58 -7.96
C THR A 76 -0.97 -7.33 -7.07
N LEU A 77 -1.93 -7.40 -6.17
CA LEU A 77 -2.15 -6.35 -5.18
C LEU A 77 -0.97 -6.19 -4.21
N GLU A 78 -0.32 -7.29 -3.81
CA GLU A 78 0.89 -7.26 -2.98
C GLU A 78 2.04 -6.52 -3.67
N ASP A 79 2.19 -6.69 -4.99
CA ASP A 79 3.27 -6.08 -5.77
C ASP A 79 3.14 -4.56 -5.93
N GLY A 80 1.96 -3.99 -5.84
CA GLY A 80 1.80 -2.55 -6.06
C GLY A 80 0.52 -1.92 -5.55
N GLY A 81 -0.30 -2.64 -4.79
CA GLY A 81 -1.53 -2.11 -4.22
C GLY A 81 -1.28 -0.98 -3.22
N LYS A 82 -2.24 -0.09 -3.10
CA LYS A 82 -2.28 0.89 -2.01
C LYS A 82 -3.07 0.30 -0.85
N PRO A 83 -2.43 -0.06 0.26
CA PRO A 83 -3.13 -0.66 1.40
C PRO A 83 -4.13 0.30 2.07
N ASP A 84 -4.02 1.58 1.81
CA ASP A 84 -4.88 2.66 2.30
C ASP A 84 -6.00 3.06 1.33
N ASP A 85 -6.16 2.37 0.19
CA ASP A 85 -7.26 2.61 -0.73
C ASP A 85 -8.61 2.23 -0.07
N PRO A 86 -9.55 3.17 0.09
CA PRO A 86 -10.85 2.88 0.73
C PRO A 86 -11.65 1.78 0.05
N ALA A 87 -11.50 1.61 -1.26
CA ALA A 87 -12.17 0.55 -2.02
C ALA A 87 -11.80 -0.86 -1.53
N LEU A 88 -10.64 -1.02 -0.90
CA LEU A 88 -10.19 -2.31 -0.35
C LEU A 88 -10.82 -2.66 1.01
N ASP A 89 -11.38 -1.70 1.76
CA ASP A 89 -11.91 -1.96 3.11
C ASP A 89 -12.97 -3.05 3.09
N GLU A 90 -14.00 -2.86 2.26
CA GLU A 90 -15.11 -3.81 2.15
C GLU A 90 -14.68 -5.13 1.51
N ILE A 91 -13.78 -5.09 0.51
CA ILE A 91 -13.27 -6.30 -0.15
C ILE A 91 -12.49 -7.16 0.84
N ILE A 92 -11.62 -6.55 1.65
CA ILE A 92 -10.85 -7.27 2.68
C ILE A 92 -11.80 -7.90 3.71
N GLU A 93 -12.81 -7.17 4.19
CA GLU A 93 -13.79 -7.68 5.14
C GLU A 93 -14.58 -8.87 4.57
N ARG A 94 -15.11 -8.73 3.35
CA ARG A 94 -15.85 -9.81 2.68
C ARG A 94 -14.97 -11.02 2.45
N THR A 95 -13.72 -10.81 2.01
CA THR A 95 -12.77 -11.91 1.79
C THR A 95 -12.47 -12.65 3.10
N LEU A 96 -12.21 -11.93 4.21
CA LEU A 96 -11.93 -12.55 5.50
C LEU A 96 -13.12 -13.33 6.07
N GLN A 97 -14.35 -12.95 5.70
CA GLN A 97 -15.59 -13.61 6.16
C GLN A 97 -15.99 -14.83 5.29
N ARG A 98 -15.72 -14.80 4.00
CA ARG A 98 -16.31 -15.73 3.04
C ARG A 98 -15.32 -16.66 2.36
N ASP A 99 -14.07 -16.22 2.16
CA ASP A 99 -13.09 -17.05 1.47
C ASP A 99 -12.58 -18.17 2.39
N THR A 100 -12.34 -19.34 1.80
CA THR A 100 -11.82 -20.52 2.51
C THR A 100 -10.39 -20.84 2.13
N ASP A 101 -9.85 -20.16 1.12
CA ASP A 101 -8.50 -20.43 0.66
C ASP A 101 -7.45 -19.78 1.57
N ARG A 102 -6.51 -20.62 2.02
CA ARG A 102 -5.47 -20.18 2.94
C ARG A 102 -4.58 -19.07 2.37
N GLN A 103 -4.27 -19.12 1.08
CA GLN A 103 -3.38 -18.14 0.44
C GLN A 103 -4.08 -16.79 0.32
N VAL A 104 -5.31 -16.77 -0.18
CA VAL A 104 -6.16 -15.57 -0.27
C VAL A 104 -6.35 -14.94 1.12
N LEU A 105 -6.70 -15.74 2.12
CA LEU A 105 -6.86 -15.27 3.50
C LEU A 105 -5.57 -14.69 4.10
N ASN A 106 -4.40 -15.24 3.74
CA ASN A 106 -3.13 -14.69 4.20
C ASN A 106 -2.88 -13.31 3.61
N PHE A 107 -3.11 -13.11 2.31
CA PHE A 107 -3.01 -11.79 1.68
C PHE A 107 -3.96 -10.79 2.33
N ALA A 108 -5.25 -11.15 2.46
CA ALA A 108 -6.25 -10.27 3.08
C ALA A 108 -5.86 -9.86 4.51
N ARG A 109 -5.33 -10.79 5.33
CA ARG A 109 -4.85 -10.49 6.68
C ARG A 109 -3.64 -9.55 6.69
N GLN A 110 -2.70 -9.72 5.76
CA GLN A 110 -1.53 -8.84 5.64
C GLN A 110 -1.97 -7.40 5.31
N PHE A 111 -2.90 -7.24 4.35
CA PHE A 111 -3.45 -5.94 4.01
C PHE A 111 -4.23 -5.32 5.19
N ALA A 112 -5.09 -6.09 5.85
CA ALA A 112 -5.81 -5.63 7.04
C ALA A 112 -4.87 -5.13 8.15
N LYS A 113 -3.78 -5.88 8.41
CA LYS A 113 -2.76 -5.51 9.40
C LYS A 113 -2.02 -4.22 9.00
N GLY A 114 -1.65 -4.09 7.72
CA GLY A 114 -0.99 -2.89 7.20
C GLY A 114 -1.86 -1.64 7.37
N ARG A 115 -3.16 -1.76 7.05
CA ARG A 115 -4.15 -0.68 7.22
C ARG A 115 -4.33 -0.27 8.68
N LYS A 116 -4.48 -1.25 9.57
CA LYS A 116 -4.61 -0.97 11.01
C LYS A 116 -3.42 -0.18 11.53
N ARG A 117 -2.20 -0.62 11.18
CA ARG A 117 -0.97 0.06 11.59
C ARG A 117 -0.90 1.49 11.03
N ARG A 118 -1.33 1.72 9.80
CA ARG A 118 -1.34 3.06 9.20
C ARG A 118 -2.34 3.99 9.93
N LYS A 119 -3.57 3.52 10.20
CA LYS A 119 -4.55 4.27 10.97
C LYS A 119 -4.06 4.60 12.38
N GLU A 120 -3.33 3.68 13.01
CA GLU A 120 -2.70 3.92 14.31
C GLU A 120 -1.63 5.04 14.21
N ILE A 121 -0.77 5.00 13.19
CA ILE A 121 0.24 6.03 12.93
C ILE A 121 -0.43 7.38 12.63
N GLU A 122 -1.45 7.41 11.76
CA GLU A 122 -2.19 8.64 11.44
C GLU A 122 -2.86 9.24 12.67
N PHE A 123 -3.43 8.41 13.54
CA PHE A 123 -3.99 8.85 14.82
C PHE A 123 -2.89 9.39 15.75
N GLU A 124 -1.77 8.68 15.90
CA GLU A 124 -0.63 9.17 16.69
C GLU A 124 -0.11 10.51 16.14
N VAL A 125 0.03 10.64 14.80
CA VAL A 125 0.43 11.90 14.15
C VAL A 125 -0.56 13.01 14.47
N ALA A 126 -1.86 12.75 14.34
CA ALA A 126 -2.89 13.75 14.63
C ALA A 126 -2.90 14.18 16.10
N VAL A 127 -2.70 13.25 17.03
CA VAL A 127 -2.64 13.56 18.48
C VAL A 127 -1.37 14.32 18.86
N ILE A 128 -0.23 14.03 18.20
CA ILE A 128 1.06 14.64 18.49
C ILE A 128 1.23 16.00 17.77
N SER A 129 0.37 16.33 16.81
CA SER A 129 0.45 17.60 16.04
C SER A 129 0.31 18.87 16.89
N ASP A 130 -0.12 18.77 18.14
CA ASP A 130 -0.48 19.90 18.99
C ASP A 130 0.64 20.37 19.95
N PHE A 131 1.90 19.97 19.71
CA PHE A 131 3.03 20.36 20.58
C PHE A 131 2.75 20.13 22.09
N ALA A 132 2.07 19.01 22.41
CA ALA A 132 1.62 18.69 23.76
C ALA A 132 2.78 18.33 24.71
N ASP A 133 3.86 17.80 24.16
CA ASP A 133 5.04 17.42 24.93
C ASP A 133 6.00 18.61 25.15
N ARG A 134 6.78 18.54 26.24
CA ARG A 134 7.87 19.47 26.47
C ARG A 134 9.20 18.73 26.45
N GLY A 135 10.16 19.26 25.70
CA GLY A 135 11.47 18.64 25.59
C GLY A 135 12.49 19.52 24.87
N LYS A 136 13.57 18.89 24.44
CA LYS A 136 14.60 19.52 23.63
C LYS A 136 14.25 19.40 22.14
N CYS A 137 14.26 20.52 21.43
CA CYS A 137 14.14 20.54 19.98
C CYS A 137 15.45 20.03 19.36
N ASP A 138 15.32 19.06 18.44
CA ASP A 138 16.49 18.48 17.76
C ASP A 138 17.08 19.43 16.68
N PHE A 139 16.30 20.41 16.20
CA PHE A 139 16.73 21.36 15.17
C PHE A 139 17.45 22.59 15.76
N CYS A 140 16.85 23.29 16.71
CA CYS A 140 17.46 24.48 17.32
C CYS A 140 18.20 24.19 18.61
N GLY A 141 18.01 23.01 19.21
CA GLY A 141 18.68 22.64 20.47
C GLY A 141 18.06 23.23 21.72
N GLU A 142 17.00 24.05 21.62
CA GLU A 142 16.35 24.68 22.77
C GLU A 142 15.65 23.63 23.65
N ALA A 143 15.84 23.76 24.96
CA ALA A 143 15.34 22.80 25.95
C ALA A 143 14.04 23.30 26.61
N SER A 144 13.20 22.36 27.05
CA SER A 144 11.94 22.63 27.76
C SER A 144 10.92 23.45 26.93
N VAL A 145 11.02 23.40 25.62
CA VAL A 145 10.03 24.01 24.72
C VAL A 145 8.93 23.01 24.34
N PRO A 146 7.74 23.50 23.96
CA PRO A 146 6.73 22.63 23.34
C PRO A 146 7.28 22.00 22.07
N ILE A 147 7.19 20.68 21.97
CA ILE A 147 7.71 19.88 20.83
C ILE A 147 6.67 18.90 20.32
N LYS A 148 6.77 18.58 19.04
CA LYS A 148 6.08 17.46 18.40
C LYS A 148 7.08 16.55 17.71
N LYS A 149 6.67 15.34 17.38
CA LYS A 149 7.47 14.41 16.58
C LYS A 149 7.42 14.81 15.11
N ASP A 150 8.58 14.99 14.48
CA ASP A 150 8.71 15.16 13.03
C ASP A 150 8.89 13.80 12.38
N PHE A 151 7.87 13.34 11.65
CA PHE A 151 7.86 12.04 11.00
C PHE A 151 8.59 12.01 9.65
N GLU A 152 9.05 13.15 9.17
CA GLU A 152 9.84 13.27 7.94
C GLU A 152 11.34 13.12 8.19
N THR A 153 11.80 13.44 9.40
CA THR A 153 13.21 13.41 9.78
C THR A 153 13.51 12.28 10.77
N GLU A 154 14.31 11.30 10.34
CA GLU A 154 14.86 10.26 11.22
C GLU A 154 16.27 10.61 11.67
N LEU A 155 16.53 10.43 12.96
CA LEU A 155 17.84 10.64 13.60
C LEU A 155 18.43 9.29 14.03
N ASP A 156 19.71 9.07 13.74
CA ASP A 156 20.47 7.93 14.27
C ASP A 156 20.92 8.25 15.71
N VAL A 157 20.47 7.45 16.66
CA VAL A 157 20.81 7.59 18.09
C VAL A 157 21.49 6.30 18.56
N GLY A 158 22.80 6.26 18.44
CA GLY A 158 23.59 5.07 18.77
C GLY A 158 23.24 3.88 17.87
N SER A 159 22.67 2.82 18.44
CA SER A 159 22.25 1.60 17.69
C SER A 159 20.79 1.65 17.25
N SER A 160 20.05 2.72 17.49
CA SER A 160 18.63 2.86 17.20
C SER A 160 18.34 4.10 16.35
N ARG A 161 17.19 4.11 15.68
CA ARG A 161 16.66 5.29 14.98
C ARG A 161 15.42 5.78 15.70
N ARG A 162 15.25 7.10 15.73
CA ARG A 162 14.03 7.74 16.16
C ARG A 162 13.68 8.93 15.27
N PHE A 163 12.43 9.31 15.26
CA PHE A 163 12.01 10.57 14.65
C PHE A 163 12.53 11.78 15.44
N ALA A 164 12.83 12.86 14.72
CA ALA A 164 13.22 14.12 15.35
C ALA A 164 12.08 14.72 16.18
N MET A 165 12.44 15.49 17.20
CA MET A 165 11.49 16.29 17.98
C MET A 165 11.67 17.76 17.58
N VAL A 166 10.61 18.39 17.06
CA VAL A 166 10.64 19.76 16.52
C VAL A 166 9.76 20.69 17.34
N CYS A 167 10.25 21.91 17.63
CA CYS A 167 9.43 22.96 18.21
C CYS A 167 8.67 23.75 17.14
N GLU A 168 7.59 24.42 17.51
CA GLU A 168 6.72 25.14 16.57
C GLU A 168 7.45 26.16 15.66
N PRO A 169 8.43 26.99 16.14
CA PRO A 169 9.20 27.85 15.26
C PRO A 169 10.01 27.12 14.21
N CYS A 170 10.60 25.95 14.54
CA CYS A 170 11.37 25.16 13.60
C CYS A 170 10.50 24.42 12.59
N ASP A 171 9.33 23.96 13.02
CA ASP A 171 8.34 23.30 12.17
C ASP A 171 7.79 24.19 11.03
N LYS A 172 7.70 25.49 11.30
CA LYS A 172 7.25 26.47 10.28
C LYS A 172 8.31 26.86 9.26
N VAL A 173 9.55 26.49 9.47
CA VAL A 173 10.70 26.85 8.63
C VAL A 173 11.21 25.64 7.82
N ALA A 174 10.82 24.45 8.20
CA ALA A 174 11.11 23.21 7.47
C ALA A 174 10.11 22.99 6.34
#